data_9d5a5ec02a520854d1790696fb085c74
#
_entry.id   9d5a5ec02a520854d1790696fb085c74
#
_cell.length_a   1.000
_cell.length_b   1.000
_cell.length_c   1.000
_cell.angle_alpha   90.00
_cell.angle_beta   90.00
_cell.angle_gamma   90.00
#
_symmetry.space_group_name_H-M   'P 1'
#
loop_
_entity.id
_entity.type
_entity.pdbx_description
1 polymer ?
#
loop_
_entity_poly.entity_id
_entity_poly.type
_entity_poly.pdbx_seq_one_letter_code
_entity_poly.pdbx_strand_id
1 'polypeptide(L)'
;MAVPVLSSIAGFLGITSLRATGRDAYIIITLRSLRMFTSGIPSLILALFFASLNFQDSRIGVFMTLTLLGDVLLSLLLTLIADKLGRRRILFGGSIMMAFSGVVFALSENFWILLIAAVFGIISVTGADCGPFRAVEESILSGLTDEKTRSDVLAWYVTFTTMAGAVGAEVAGRVVHTLEKRHDVVKAYHALFWAYAAFGIIGSVLCLGLSERCEAAGERRTEMQERGRGGNDGEEEEVLLETMTPSTTDGFHHEEGRPARRADIRVPPQKKQSYFSQISKSTRSIMYKLWILLAIDSLADGMTPYSLMNYYVEQKFHVSKATLGDITSASQFLCAVSAIFAGPLAKRIGLINTMVFTHLPSSIASAFIPLPKTVGPTIGILLFRAALNSMDQAPRTAFIAAVVKPEERTGAMGITSMVRTLAMSVGPSITGLLSGNHMFWIAFLATGTCRIIYDLGLWVLFVNVKVGNKPTAREDDLSSVDDEAWNGLLSDSDNDSDFSSEGRKSKDLERTQNTV
;
A
#
# COMPACT_ATOMS: atom_id res chain seq x y z
N MET A 1 16.69 34.83 8.99
CA MET A 1 16.84 34.11 7.71
C MET A 1 16.62 32.57 7.81
N ALA A 2 16.71 31.91 8.95
CA ALA A 2 16.51 30.46 9.09
C ALA A 2 15.04 29.98 8.98
N VAL A 3 14.08 30.79 9.42
CA VAL A 3 12.66 30.42 9.46
C VAL A 3 12.03 30.18 8.07
N PRO A 4 12.25 31.05 7.03
CA PRO A 4 11.67 30.82 5.71
C PRO A 4 12.28 29.62 4.96
N VAL A 5 13.55 29.29 5.21
CA VAL A 5 14.21 28.12 4.62
C VAL A 5 13.65 26.82 5.21
N LEU A 6 13.43 26.78 6.53
CA LEU A 6 12.83 25.62 7.21
C LEU A 6 11.39 25.39 6.76
N SER A 7 10.60 26.44 6.57
CA SER A 7 9.21 26.33 6.08
C SER A 7 9.16 25.85 4.62
N SER A 8 10.09 26.29 3.79
CA SER A 8 10.21 25.85 2.40
C SER A 8 10.61 24.37 2.30
N ILE A 9 11.56 23.93 3.12
CA ILE A 9 11.96 22.53 3.21
C ILE A 9 10.81 21.66 3.76
N ALA A 10 10.11 22.13 4.77
CA ALA A 10 8.95 21.43 5.33
C ALA A 10 7.80 21.32 4.32
N GLY A 11 7.59 22.33 3.47
CA GLY A 11 6.64 22.28 2.37
C GLY A 11 7.07 21.29 1.28
N PHE A 12 8.34 21.34 0.86
CA PHE A 12 8.89 20.41 -0.13
C PHE A 12 8.85 18.94 0.33
N LEU A 13 9.06 18.70 1.61
CA LEU A 13 8.98 17.36 2.22
C LEU A 13 7.55 16.92 2.54
N GLY A 14 6.52 17.74 2.26
CA GLY A 14 5.12 17.39 2.55
C GLY A 14 4.76 17.32 4.05
N ILE A 15 5.60 17.86 4.94
CA ILE A 15 5.34 17.88 6.40
C ILE A 15 4.15 18.79 6.71
N THR A 16 3.97 19.85 5.94
CA THR A 16 2.82 20.76 6.05
C THR A 16 1.52 20.05 5.70
N SER A 17 1.53 19.19 4.66
CA SER A 17 0.40 18.37 4.26
C SER A 17 -0.01 17.39 5.36
N LEU A 18 0.98 16.75 6.01
CA LEU A 18 0.74 15.84 7.13
C LEU A 18 0.13 16.57 8.33
N ARG A 19 0.62 17.78 8.66
CA ARG A 19 0.06 18.60 9.74
C ARG A 19 -1.37 19.05 9.47
N ALA A 20 -1.68 19.38 8.22
CA ALA A 20 -3.02 19.82 7.82
C ALA A 20 -4.08 18.70 7.89
N THR A 21 -3.69 17.43 7.74
CA THR A 21 -4.62 16.29 7.74
C THR A 21 -5.24 16.00 9.12
N GLY A 22 -4.58 16.43 10.20
CA GLY A 22 -5.13 16.38 11.55
C GLY A 22 -4.79 15.13 12.35
N ARG A 23 -5.40 14.99 13.53
CA ARG A 23 -5.07 14.01 14.58
C ARG A 23 -5.21 12.55 14.10
N ASP A 24 -6.26 12.24 13.36
CA ASP A 24 -6.56 10.86 12.94
C ASP A 24 -5.47 10.29 12.03
N ALA A 25 -4.89 11.11 11.14
CA ALA A 25 -3.78 10.68 10.30
C ALA A 25 -2.55 10.30 11.12
N TYR A 26 -2.22 11.08 12.15
CA TYR A 26 -1.12 10.75 13.06
C TYR A 26 -1.38 9.45 13.83
N ILE A 27 -2.60 9.22 14.29
CA ILE A 27 -2.97 7.99 15.00
C ILE A 27 -2.82 6.79 14.07
N ILE A 28 -3.29 6.87 12.81
CA ILE A 28 -3.19 5.77 11.83
C ILE A 28 -1.74 5.48 11.49
N ILE A 29 -0.91 6.51 11.23
CA ILE A 29 0.51 6.35 10.93
C ILE A 29 1.23 5.72 12.13
N THR A 30 0.94 6.17 13.35
CA THR A 30 1.53 5.63 14.58
C THR A 30 1.09 4.18 14.80
N LEU A 31 -0.20 3.87 14.66
CA LEU A 31 -0.75 2.52 14.79
C LEU A 31 -0.07 1.55 13.81
N ARG A 32 0.06 1.96 12.57
CA ARG A 32 0.76 1.17 11.56
C ARG A 32 2.24 1.02 11.86
N SER A 33 2.91 2.10 12.22
CA SER A 33 4.34 2.06 12.58
C SER A 33 4.57 1.12 13.76
N LEU A 34 3.70 1.14 14.76
CA LEU A 34 3.74 0.22 15.90
C LEU A 34 3.59 -1.24 15.46
N ARG A 35 2.65 -1.52 14.55
CA ARG A 35 2.42 -2.85 13.99
C ARG A 35 3.62 -3.32 13.16
N MET A 36 4.20 -2.45 12.34
CA MET A 36 5.39 -2.79 11.55
C MET A 36 6.63 -2.96 12.43
N PHE A 37 6.79 -2.17 13.49
CA PHE A 37 7.84 -2.38 14.49
C PHE A 37 7.73 -3.78 15.11
N THR A 38 6.53 -4.16 15.53
CA THR A 38 6.32 -5.49 16.12
C THR A 38 6.44 -6.63 15.13
N SER A 39 6.11 -6.44 13.84
CA SER A 39 6.32 -7.46 12.80
C SER A 39 7.80 -7.70 12.47
N GLY A 40 8.69 -6.80 12.86
CA GLY A 40 10.12 -7.03 12.88
C GLY A 40 10.54 -8.21 13.77
N ILE A 41 9.78 -8.52 14.84
CA ILE A 41 10.04 -9.64 15.74
C ILE A 41 9.91 -10.99 15.00
N PRO A 42 8.74 -11.40 14.49
CA PRO A 42 8.61 -12.68 13.81
C PRO A 42 9.43 -12.74 12.51
N SER A 43 9.64 -11.62 11.82
CA SER A 43 10.50 -11.60 10.63
C SER A 43 11.95 -12.00 10.93
N LEU A 44 12.42 -11.74 12.13
CA LEU A 44 13.76 -12.13 12.57
C LEU A 44 13.78 -13.54 13.15
N ILE A 45 12.86 -13.84 14.09
CA ILE A 45 13.01 -14.98 14.99
C ILE A 45 12.09 -16.16 14.69
N LEU A 46 11.06 -16.05 13.86
CA LEU A 46 10.01 -17.09 13.76
C LEU A 46 10.57 -18.47 13.38
N ALA A 47 11.43 -18.55 12.36
CA ALA A 47 12.06 -19.82 11.98
C ALA A 47 13.03 -20.33 13.04
N LEU A 48 13.80 -19.41 13.67
CA LEU A 48 14.72 -19.72 14.76
C LEU A 48 13.98 -20.25 16.00
N PHE A 49 12.84 -19.65 16.33
CA PHE A 49 11.98 -20.11 17.42
C PHE A 49 11.50 -21.55 17.18
N PHE A 50 10.97 -21.86 16.00
CA PHE A 50 10.54 -23.23 15.69
C PHE A 50 11.71 -24.23 15.66
N ALA A 51 12.87 -23.81 15.17
CA ALA A 51 14.07 -24.64 15.23
C ALA A 51 14.50 -24.92 16.68
N SER A 52 14.40 -23.93 17.59
CA SER A 52 14.70 -24.12 19.02
C SER A 52 13.70 -25.05 19.73
N LEU A 53 12.46 -25.17 19.20
CA LEU A 53 11.47 -26.15 19.65
C LEU A 53 11.65 -27.53 18.99
N ASN A 54 12.76 -27.77 18.29
CA ASN A 54 13.08 -29.00 17.58
C ASN A 54 12.07 -29.38 16.49
N PHE A 55 11.40 -28.41 15.87
CA PHE A 55 10.57 -28.70 14.70
C PHE A 55 11.46 -28.96 13.48
N GLN A 56 11.11 -29.98 12.71
CA GLN A 56 11.78 -30.26 11.44
C GLN A 56 11.61 -29.08 10.48
N ASP A 57 12.61 -28.80 9.67
CA ASP A 57 12.62 -27.69 8.71
C ASP A 57 11.42 -27.73 7.74
N SER A 58 11.01 -28.95 7.33
CA SER A 58 9.81 -29.14 6.52
C SER A 58 8.53 -28.68 7.23
N ARG A 59 8.41 -28.90 8.55
CA ARG A 59 7.27 -28.41 9.34
C ARG A 59 7.30 -26.88 9.48
N ILE A 60 8.49 -26.28 9.61
CA ILE A 60 8.65 -24.83 9.62
C ILE A 60 8.15 -24.22 8.30
N GLY A 61 8.54 -24.81 7.16
CA GLY A 61 8.07 -24.38 5.84
C GLY A 61 6.56 -24.52 5.67
N VAL A 62 5.98 -25.66 6.10
CA VAL A 62 4.52 -25.88 6.06
C VAL A 62 3.78 -24.88 6.95
N PHE A 63 4.28 -24.61 8.16
CA PHE A 63 3.70 -23.59 9.05
C PHE A 63 3.61 -22.24 8.37
N MET A 64 4.70 -21.77 7.77
CA MET A 64 4.75 -20.48 7.07
C MET A 64 3.80 -20.43 5.87
N THR A 65 3.73 -21.53 5.10
CA THR A 65 2.80 -21.67 3.97
C THR A 65 1.34 -21.56 4.44
N LEU A 66 0.97 -22.33 5.47
CA LEU A 66 -0.40 -22.33 5.99
C LEU A 66 -0.77 -20.97 6.61
N THR A 67 0.18 -20.31 7.27
CA THR A 67 -0.03 -18.95 7.80
C THR A 67 -0.30 -17.95 6.66
N LEU A 68 0.49 -17.99 5.58
CA LEU A 68 0.29 -17.10 4.42
C LEU A 68 -1.02 -17.38 3.68
N LEU A 69 -1.41 -18.65 3.53
CA LEU A 69 -2.72 -19.02 2.97
C LEU A 69 -3.86 -18.54 3.86
N GLY A 70 -3.73 -18.72 5.17
CA GLY A 70 -4.69 -18.21 6.15
C GLY A 70 -4.83 -16.69 6.08
N ASP A 71 -3.73 -15.96 5.94
CA ASP A 71 -3.72 -14.51 5.78
C ASP A 71 -4.47 -14.07 4.50
N VAL A 72 -4.28 -14.76 3.38
CA VAL A 72 -5.06 -14.50 2.14
C VAL A 72 -6.55 -14.68 2.37
N LEU A 73 -6.95 -15.80 2.98
CA LEU A 73 -8.36 -16.09 3.22
C LEU A 73 -8.98 -15.08 4.18
N LEU A 74 -8.28 -14.76 5.26
CA LEU A 74 -8.74 -13.78 6.24
C LEU A 74 -8.80 -12.37 5.64
N SER A 75 -7.81 -11.97 4.84
CA SER A 75 -7.80 -10.69 4.12
C SER A 75 -8.97 -10.56 3.17
N LEU A 76 -9.27 -11.60 2.40
CA LEU A 76 -10.43 -11.62 1.50
C LEU A 76 -11.74 -11.48 2.29
N LEU A 77 -11.89 -12.26 3.37
CA LEU A 77 -13.08 -12.26 4.21
C LEU A 77 -13.28 -10.89 4.87
N LEU A 78 -12.24 -10.33 5.48
CA LEU A 78 -12.30 -9.02 6.13
C LEU A 78 -12.59 -7.89 5.13
N THR A 79 -12.03 -7.95 3.92
CA THR A 79 -12.32 -6.95 2.87
C THR A 79 -13.80 -6.98 2.47
N LEU A 80 -14.41 -8.17 2.41
CA LEU A 80 -15.84 -8.31 2.07
C LEU A 80 -16.78 -7.78 3.16
N ILE A 81 -16.38 -7.84 4.42
CA ILE A 81 -17.19 -7.42 5.57
C ILE A 81 -16.78 -6.04 6.11
N ALA A 82 -15.68 -5.47 5.62
CA ALA A 82 -15.12 -4.21 6.11
C ALA A 82 -16.12 -3.06 6.06
N ASP A 83 -16.85 -2.95 4.95
CA ASP A 83 -17.83 -1.88 4.76
C ASP A 83 -19.08 -2.03 5.67
N LYS A 84 -19.32 -3.25 6.20
CA LYS A 84 -20.46 -3.51 7.09
C LYS A 84 -20.09 -3.43 8.58
N LEU A 85 -18.85 -3.78 8.92
CA LEU A 85 -18.40 -3.83 10.31
C LEU A 85 -17.91 -2.46 10.83
N GLY A 86 -17.51 -1.58 9.92
CA GLY A 86 -16.87 -0.32 10.25
C GLY A 86 -15.34 -0.40 10.27
N ARG A 87 -14.71 0.58 9.67
CA ARG A 87 -13.24 0.62 9.52
C ARG A 87 -12.51 0.68 10.85
N ARG A 88 -13.00 1.46 11.80
CA ARG A 88 -12.44 1.59 13.17
C ARG A 88 -12.50 0.26 13.93
N ARG A 89 -13.66 -0.43 13.84
CA ARG A 89 -13.87 -1.73 14.51
C ARG A 89 -12.93 -2.80 13.96
N ILE A 90 -12.66 -2.79 12.65
CA ILE A 90 -11.69 -3.72 12.03
C ILE A 90 -10.27 -3.47 12.52
N LEU A 91 -9.82 -2.21 12.58
CA LEU A 91 -8.49 -1.87 13.09
C LEU A 91 -8.34 -2.24 14.58
N PHE A 92 -9.38 -1.97 15.37
CA PHE A 92 -9.42 -2.36 16.78
C PHE A 92 -9.39 -3.89 16.96
N GLY A 93 -10.27 -4.61 16.27
CA GLY A 93 -10.32 -6.07 16.31
C GLY A 93 -9.01 -6.72 15.87
N GLY A 94 -8.37 -6.19 14.83
CA GLY A 94 -7.07 -6.66 14.38
C GLY A 94 -5.96 -6.45 15.41
N SER A 95 -5.97 -5.34 16.13
CA SER A 95 -5.00 -5.08 17.21
C SER A 95 -5.23 -6.02 18.41
N ILE A 96 -6.48 -6.35 18.73
CA ILE A 96 -6.83 -7.36 19.74
C ILE A 96 -6.36 -8.76 19.31
N MET A 97 -6.60 -9.14 18.04
CA MET A 97 -6.15 -10.43 17.51
C MET A 97 -4.63 -10.55 17.54
N MET A 98 -3.92 -9.46 17.23
CA MET A 98 -2.47 -9.38 17.36
C MET A 98 -2.02 -9.62 18.82
N ALA A 99 -2.67 -8.96 19.80
CA ALA A 99 -2.36 -9.15 21.21
C ALA A 99 -2.61 -10.61 21.65
N PHE A 100 -3.75 -11.18 21.27
CA PHE A 100 -4.10 -12.57 21.54
C PHE A 100 -3.07 -13.54 20.97
N SER A 101 -2.68 -13.37 19.72
CA SER A 101 -1.65 -14.19 19.07
C SER A 101 -0.31 -14.11 19.82
N GLY A 102 0.12 -12.89 20.22
CA GLY A 102 1.32 -12.71 21.02
C GLY A 102 1.30 -13.50 22.33
N VAL A 103 0.17 -13.48 23.05
CA VAL A 103 -0.02 -14.26 24.28
C VAL A 103 0.06 -15.77 24.00
N VAL A 104 -0.58 -16.26 22.93
CA VAL A 104 -0.54 -17.68 22.56
C VAL A 104 0.88 -18.11 22.22
N PHE A 105 1.64 -17.33 21.46
CA PHE A 105 3.05 -17.62 21.14
C PHE A 105 3.96 -17.52 22.36
N ALA A 106 3.61 -16.71 23.35
CA ALA A 106 4.37 -16.60 24.59
C ALA A 106 4.12 -17.77 25.57
N LEU A 107 3.02 -18.52 25.42
CA LEU A 107 2.60 -19.55 26.36
C LEU A 107 2.59 -20.96 25.76
N SER A 108 2.54 -21.11 24.44
CA SER A 108 2.35 -22.40 23.77
C SER A 108 3.54 -22.75 22.88
N GLU A 109 3.85 -24.04 22.83
CA GLU A 109 4.85 -24.64 21.95
C GLU A 109 4.21 -25.65 20.98
N ASN A 110 2.88 -25.80 21.02
CA ASN A 110 2.15 -26.73 20.17
C ASN A 110 1.97 -26.17 18.76
N PHE A 111 2.40 -26.92 17.74
CA PHE A 111 2.35 -26.52 16.32
C PHE A 111 0.96 -26.03 15.88
N TRP A 112 -0.10 -26.78 16.20
CA TRP A 112 -1.45 -26.46 15.74
C TRP A 112 -2.04 -25.23 16.44
N ILE A 113 -1.77 -25.08 17.73
CA ILE A 113 -2.20 -23.92 18.51
C ILE A 113 -1.51 -22.66 17.98
N LEU A 114 -0.19 -22.74 17.75
CA LEU A 114 0.59 -21.64 17.18
C LEU A 114 0.13 -21.30 15.76
N LEU A 115 -0.19 -22.30 14.93
CA LEU A 115 -0.68 -22.09 13.57
C LEU A 115 -2.02 -21.33 13.56
N ILE A 116 -2.98 -21.78 14.37
CA ILE A 116 -4.27 -21.09 14.51
C ILE A 116 -4.06 -19.65 14.99
N ALA A 117 -3.23 -19.46 15.99
CA ALA A 117 -2.91 -18.13 16.49
C ALA A 117 -2.20 -17.24 15.45
N ALA A 118 -1.32 -17.82 14.62
CA ALA A 118 -0.64 -17.09 13.55
C ALA A 118 -1.59 -16.62 12.46
N VAL A 119 -2.53 -17.48 12.04
CA VAL A 119 -3.52 -17.15 11.01
C VAL A 119 -4.47 -16.05 11.50
N PHE A 120 -5.08 -16.22 12.68
CA PHE A 120 -6.03 -15.23 13.21
C PHE A 120 -5.35 -13.94 13.69
N GLY A 121 -4.16 -14.04 14.24
CA GLY A 121 -3.41 -12.90 14.75
C GLY A 121 -2.58 -12.16 13.71
N ILE A 122 -2.61 -12.62 12.46
CA ILE A 122 -1.93 -12.00 11.30
C ILE A 122 -0.45 -11.76 11.60
N ILE A 123 0.23 -12.84 12.02
CA ILE A 123 1.68 -12.78 12.25
C ILE A 123 2.39 -12.69 10.89
N SER A 124 3.13 -11.62 10.66
CA SER A 124 3.90 -11.44 9.43
C SER A 124 5.09 -12.41 9.36
N VAL A 125 4.93 -13.47 8.59
CA VAL A 125 5.99 -14.45 8.32
C VAL A 125 7.09 -13.86 7.42
N THR A 126 6.72 -12.99 6.52
CA THR A 126 7.62 -12.42 5.51
C THR A 126 8.33 -11.16 5.98
N GLY A 127 7.89 -10.54 7.09
CA GLY A 127 8.31 -9.21 7.52
C GLY A 127 7.72 -8.09 6.66
N ALA A 128 6.95 -8.44 5.65
CA ALA A 128 6.15 -7.51 4.87
C ALA A 128 4.79 -7.30 5.54
N ASP A 129 4.13 -6.24 5.13
CA ASP A 129 2.78 -5.95 5.60
C ASP A 129 1.78 -6.82 4.85
N CYS A 130 1.32 -7.83 5.52
CA CYS A 130 0.28 -8.74 5.06
C CYS A 130 -1.05 -8.35 5.72
N GLY A 131 -2.15 -8.64 5.02
CA GLY A 131 -3.47 -8.48 5.57
C GLY A 131 -4.27 -7.27 5.11
N PRO A 132 -5.55 -7.20 5.50
CA PRO A 132 -6.52 -6.21 5.03
C PRO A 132 -6.30 -4.82 5.62
N PHE A 133 -5.50 -4.70 6.69
CA PHE A 133 -5.35 -3.46 7.45
C PHE A 133 -4.77 -2.35 6.60
N ARG A 134 -3.80 -2.66 5.74
CA ARG A 134 -3.21 -1.69 4.82
C ARG A 134 -4.27 -1.03 3.94
N ALA A 135 -5.15 -1.82 3.33
CA ALA A 135 -6.21 -1.30 2.47
C ALA A 135 -7.19 -0.41 3.24
N VAL A 136 -7.54 -0.79 4.47
CA VAL A 136 -8.42 0.01 5.34
C VAL A 136 -7.74 1.32 5.74
N GLU A 137 -6.49 1.29 6.18
CA GLU A 137 -5.72 2.47 6.58
C GLU A 137 -5.49 3.44 5.42
N GLU A 138 -5.07 2.94 4.25
CA GLU A 138 -4.90 3.76 3.04
C GLU A 138 -6.24 4.36 2.58
N SER A 139 -7.34 3.63 2.72
CA SER A 139 -8.68 4.14 2.41
C SER A 139 -9.11 5.25 3.38
N ILE A 140 -8.82 5.11 4.69
CA ILE A 140 -9.10 6.18 5.67
C ILE A 140 -8.24 7.41 5.37
N LEU A 141 -6.92 7.24 5.19
CA LEU A 141 -6.02 8.36 4.89
C LEU A 141 -6.41 9.07 3.60
N SER A 142 -6.82 8.31 2.57
CA SER A 142 -7.31 8.89 1.31
C SER A 142 -8.61 9.67 1.49
N GLY A 143 -9.46 9.29 2.43
CA GLY A 143 -10.70 10.00 2.78
C GLY A 143 -10.49 11.24 3.66
N LEU A 144 -9.37 11.30 4.39
CA LEU A 144 -8.99 12.42 5.26
C LEU A 144 -8.16 13.49 4.53
N THR A 145 -7.66 13.20 3.31
CA THR A 145 -6.75 14.04 2.55
C THR A 145 -7.36 14.52 1.25
N ASP A 146 -7.04 15.75 0.84
CA ASP A 146 -7.35 16.28 -0.46
C ASP A 146 -6.43 15.69 -1.55
N GLU A 147 -6.80 15.78 -2.83
CA GLU A 147 -5.99 15.27 -3.95
C GLU A 147 -4.54 15.79 -3.94
N LYS A 148 -4.33 17.05 -3.56
CA LYS A 148 -3.01 17.71 -3.54
C LYS A 148 -2.11 17.22 -2.39
N THR A 149 -2.68 16.84 -1.25
CA THR A 149 -1.95 16.46 -0.04
C THR A 149 -1.86 14.94 0.16
N ARG A 150 -2.69 14.18 -0.54
CA ARG A 150 -2.80 12.72 -0.41
C ARG A 150 -1.49 11.99 -0.67
N SER A 151 -0.78 12.37 -1.74
CA SER A 151 0.50 11.74 -2.09
C SER A 151 1.55 11.93 -1.00
N ASP A 152 1.62 13.12 -0.39
CA ASP A 152 2.58 13.42 0.65
C ASP A 152 2.31 12.61 1.92
N VAL A 153 1.04 12.57 2.35
CA VAL A 153 0.63 11.83 3.55
C VAL A 153 0.86 10.33 3.39
N LEU A 154 0.54 9.76 2.22
CA LEU A 154 0.80 8.35 1.92
C LEU A 154 2.30 8.04 1.83
N ALA A 155 3.11 8.97 1.31
CA ALA A 155 4.57 8.81 1.30
C ALA A 155 5.14 8.75 2.73
N TRP A 156 4.71 9.64 3.61
CA TRP A 156 5.09 9.61 5.02
C TRP A 156 4.61 8.36 5.74
N TYR A 157 3.37 7.92 5.46
CA TYR A 157 2.82 6.67 5.98
C TYR A 157 3.72 5.47 5.63
N VAL A 158 4.13 5.32 4.37
CA VAL A 158 5.01 4.24 3.93
C VAL A 158 6.41 4.39 4.55
N THR A 159 6.97 5.59 4.59
CA THR A 159 8.32 5.85 5.12
C THR A 159 8.43 5.49 6.60
N PHE A 160 7.52 6.03 7.44
CA PHE A 160 7.54 5.74 8.88
C PHE A 160 7.34 4.26 9.17
N THR A 161 6.45 3.59 8.43
CA THR A 161 6.16 2.17 8.64
C THR A 161 7.33 1.28 8.27
N THR A 162 8.03 1.55 7.17
CA THR A 162 9.21 0.78 6.77
C THR A 162 10.37 0.99 7.74
N MET A 163 10.59 2.22 8.17
CA MET A 163 11.59 2.55 9.20
C MET A 163 11.29 1.85 10.53
N ALA A 164 10.02 1.83 10.93
CA ALA A 164 9.61 1.15 12.15
C ALA A 164 9.89 -0.36 12.10
N GLY A 165 9.64 -1.01 10.95
CA GLY A 165 9.99 -2.42 10.74
C GLY A 165 11.48 -2.71 10.88
N ALA A 166 12.31 -1.85 10.28
CA ALA A 166 13.77 -1.95 10.39
C ALA A 166 14.22 -1.84 11.86
N VAL A 167 13.74 -0.84 12.59
CA VAL A 167 14.05 -0.65 14.01
C VAL A 167 13.53 -1.83 14.85
N GLY A 168 12.35 -2.38 14.52
CA GLY A 168 11.78 -3.53 15.20
C GLY A 168 12.65 -4.78 15.11
N ALA A 169 13.18 -5.07 13.93
CA ALA A 169 14.09 -6.20 13.71
C ALA A 169 15.41 -6.02 14.48
N GLU A 170 15.95 -4.80 14.49
CA GLU A 170 17.17 -4.46 15.25
C GLU A 170 16.98 -4.67 16.74
N VAL A 171 15.90 -4.10 17.29
CA VAL A 171 15.57 -4.23 18.72
C VAL A 171 15.36 -5.70 19.09
N ALA A 172 14.63 -6.46 18.26
CA ALA A 172 14.40 -7.89 18.48
C ALA A 172 15.71 -8.67 18.56
N GLY A 173 16.64 -8.45 17.63
CA GLY A 173 17.95 -9.11 17.62
C GLY A 173 18.77 -8.84 18.87
N ARG A 174 18.83 -7.57 19.31
CA ARG A 174 19.57 -7.17 20.51
C ARG A 174 18.94 -7.68 21.79
N VAL A 175 17.63 -7.65 21.88
CA VAL A 175 16.89 -8.16 23.05
C VAL A 175 17.12 -9.66 23.20
N VAL A 176 16.94 -10.46 22.11
CA VAL A 176 17.21 -11.90 22.17
C VAL A 176 18.66 -12.17 22.56
N HIS A 177 19.63 -11.51 21.90
CA HIS A 177 21.05 -11.72 22.21
C HIS A 177 21.40 -11.41 23.66
N THR A 178 20.72 -10.43 24.27
CA THR A 178 20.94 -10.08 25.67
C THR A 178 20.28 -11.08 26.63
N LEU A 179 19.07 -11.54 26.28
CA LEU A 179 18.31 -12.49 27.10
C LEU A 179 18.89 -13.89 27.04
N GLU A 180 19.38 -14.35 25.88
CA GLU A 180 19.98 -15.69 25.73
C GLU A 180 21.27 -15.88 26.56
N LYS A 181 21.94 -14.80 26.96
CA LYS A 181 23.09 -14.84 27.87
C LYS A 181 22.69 -15.17 29.32
N ARG A 182 21.44 -14.94 29.70
CA ARG A 182 20.95 -15.08 31.08
C ARG A 182 19.90 -16.18 31.22
N HIS A 183 19.21 -16.53 30.15
CA HIS A 183 18.08 -17.45 30.12
C HIS A 183 18.23 -18.42 28.95
N ASP A 184 17.46 -19.50 29.00
CA ASP A 184 17.29 -20.39 27.86
C ASP A 184 16.75 -19.63 26.64
N VAL A 185 17.23 -20.00 25.44
CA VAL A 185 16.89 -19.32 24.18
C VAL A 185 15.38 -19.31 23.90
N VAL A 186 14.67 -20.39 24.24
CA VAL A 186 13.21 -20.48 24.08
C VAL A 186 12.50 -19.44 24.95
N LYS A 187 12.96 -19.25 26.20
CA LYS A 187 12.42 -18.20 27.10
C LYS A 187 12.68 -16.80 26.57
N ALA A 188 13.81 -16.58 25.92
CA ALA A 188 14.11 -15.30 25.28
C ALA A 188 13.13 -15.00 24.13
N TYR A 189 12.78 -15.99 23.33
CA TYR A 189 11.75 -15.83 22.28
C TYR A 189 10.35 -15.59 22.85
N HIS A 190 9.94 -16.34 23.89
CA HIS A 190 8.67 -16.11 24.59
C HIS A 190 8.56 -14.71 25.15
N ALA A 191 9.66 -14.13 25.67
CA ALA A 191 9.68 -12.75 26.17
C ALA A 191 9.38 -11.72 25.04
N LEU A 192 9.89 -11.96 23.83
CA LEU A 192 9.57 -11.10 22.67
C LEU A 192 8.10 -11.21 22.26
N PHE A 193 7.48 -12.39 22.34
CA PHE A 193 6.06 -12.55 22.05
C PHE A 193 5.19 -11.89 23.13
N TRP A 194 5.63 -11.81 24.38
CA TRP A 194 4.97 -10.96 25.38
C TRP A 194 5.05 -9.49 25.02
N ALA A 195 6.20 -8.99 24.53
CA ALA A 195 6.30 -7.64 23.99
C ALA A 195 5.37 -7.42 22.79
N TYR A 196 5.30 -8.41 21.87
CA TYR A 196 4.35 -8.39 20.74
C TYR A 196 2.90 -8.24 21.21
N ALA A 197 2.50 -8.98 22.25
CA ALA A 197 1.17 -8.87 22.86
C ALA A 197 0.91 -7.49 23.48
N ALA A 198 1.89 -6.95 24.22
CA ALA A 198 1.79 -5.63 24.83
C ALA A 198 1.59 -4.53 23.76
N PHE A 199 2.32 -4.58 22.67
CA PHE A 199 2.14 -3.64 21.55
C PHE A 199 0.79 -3.80 20.85
N GLY A 200 0.23 -5.02 20.79
CA GLY A 200 -1.14 -5.25 20.32
C GLY A 200 -2.18 -4.55 21.20
N ILE A 201 -2.00 -4.58 22.53
CA ILE A 201 -2.86 -3.85 23.48
C ILE A 201 -2.72 -2.33 23.28
N ILE A 202 -1.50 -1.81 23.17
CA ILE A 202 -1.25 -0.39 22.93
C ILE A 202 -1.94 0.03 21.60
N GLY A 203 -1.83 -0.78 20.55
CA GLY A 203 -2.52 -0.55 19.28
C GLY A 203 -4.04 -0.49 19.44
N SER A 204 -4.62 -1.38 20.25
CA SER A 204 -6.06 -1.38 20.53
C SER A 204 -6.49 -0.08 21.23
N VAL A 205 -5.73 0.39 22.21
CA VAL A 205 -5.98 1.66 22.89
C VAL A 205 -5.89 2.85 21.93
N LEU A 206 -4.89 2.85 21.03
CA LEU A 206 -4.76 3.89 20.00
C LEU A 206 -5.96 3.92 19.05
N CYS A 207 -6.51 2.75 18.68
CA CYS A 207 -7.70 2.67 17.84
C CYS A 207 -8.93 3.34 18.46
N LEU A 208 -9.07 3.32 19.79
CA LEU A 208 -10.16 4.02 20.49
C LEU A 208 -10.08 5.54 20.34
N GLY A 209 -8.88 6.08 20.06
CA GLY A 209 -8.65 7.49 19.80
C GLY A 209 -9.08 7.98 18.43
N LEU A 210 -9.44 7.09 17.49
CA LEU A 210 -9.88 7.44 16.14
C LEU A 210 -11.28 8.07 16.15
N SER A 211 -11.47 9.15 15.41
CA SER A 211 -12.76 9.84 15.30
C SER A 211 -13.71 9.14 14.30
N GLU A 212 -14.99 9.54 14.34
CA GLU A 212 -16.02 9.06 13.41
C GLU A 212 -15.76 9.47 11.94
N ARG A 213 -14.84 10.41 11.71
CA ARG A 213 -14.41 10.80 10.36
C ARG A 213 -13.69 9.68 9.60
N CYS A 214 -13.19 8.68 10.32
CA CYS A 214 -12.51 7.52 9.76
C CYS A 214 -13.47 6.48 9.18
N GLU A 215 -14.78 6.58 9.49
CA GLU A 215 -15.80 5.68 8.93
C GLU A 215 -16.22 6.08 7.51
N ALA A 216 -16.73 5.12 6.73
CA ALA A 216 -17.21 5.39 5.38
C ALA A 216 -18.44 6.33 5.41
N ALA A 217 -18.57 7.19 4.38
CA ALA A 217 -19.68 8.17 4.33
C ALA A 217 -21.08 7.52 4.38
N GLY A 218 -21.22 6.25 3.95
CA GLY A 218 -22.45 5.47 4.05
C GLY A 218 -22.82 5.07 5.47
N GLU A 219 -21.84 4.68 6.29
CA GLU A 219 -22.06 4.30 7.69
C GLU A 219 -22.39 5.50 8.56
N ARG A 220 -21.78 6.66 8.30
CA ARG A 220 -22.13 7.92 8.99
C ARG A 220 -23.62 8.27 8.84
N ARG A 221 -24.22 7.98 7.69
CA ARG A 221 -25.67 8.20 7.49
C ARG A 221 -26.51 7.21 8.28
N THR A 222 -26.10 5.94 8.34
CA THR A 222 -26.84 4.89 9.07
C THR A 222 -26.74 5.12 10.58
N GLU A 223 -25.56 5.44 11.11
CA GLU A 223 -25.38 5.76 12.54
C GLU A 223 -26.11 7.04 12.97
N MET A 224 -26.14 8.08 12.11
CA MET A 224 -26.94 9.28 12.37
C MET A 224 -28.43 8.97 12.36
N GLN A 225 -28.89 8.09 11.48
CA GLN A 225 -30.29 7.67 11.39
C GLN A 225 -30.71 6.78 12.57
N GLU A 226 -29.81 5.91 13.07
CA GLU A 226 -30.04 5.10 14.27
C GLU A 226 -30.01 5.94 15.55
N ARG A 227 -29.10 6.93 15.66
CA ARG A 227 -29.08 7.88 16.78
C ARG A 227 -30.29 8.81 16.76
N GLY A 228 -30.79 9.21 15.59
CA GLY A 228 -32.02 10.00 15.45
C GLY A 228 -33.29 9.19 15.76
N ARG A 229 -33.28 7.87 15.61
CA ARG A 229 -34.39 6.98 16.00
C ARG A 229 -34.43 6.63 17.50
N GLY A 230 -33.31 6.76 18.20
CA GLY A 230 -33.22 6.51 19.64
C GLY A 230 -33.46 7.72 20.52
N GLY A 231 -33.73 8.89 19.96
CA GLY A 231 -33.96 10.15 20.67
C GLY A 231 -35.25 10.82 20.20
N ASN A 232 -36.31 10.48 20.87
CA ASN A 232 -37.56 11.21 21.01
C ASN A 232 -38.45 11.47 19.80
N ASP A 233 -39.67 10.97 19.94
CA ASP A 233 -40.90 11.28 19.28
C ASP A 233 -41.09 12.78 18.99
N GLY A 234 -41.41 13.09 17.71
CA GLY A 234 -42.27 14.20 17.26
C GLY A 234 -41.74 15.62 17.55
N GLU A 235 -41.48 16.32 16.50
CA GLU A 235 -41.73 17.77 16.29
C GLU A 235 -40.67 18.55 15.49
N GLU A 236 -39.65 17.95 14.87
CA GLU A 236 -38.69 18.74 14.08
C GLU A 236 -38.54 18.38 12.58
N GLU A 237 -39.42 17.60 11.99
CA GLU A 237 -39.29 17.20 10.58
C GLU A 237 -40.00 18.16 9.60
N GLU A 238 -40.71 19.17 10.06
CA GLU A 238 -41.47 20.11 9.19
C GLU A 238 -40.69 21.41 8.86
N VAL A 239 -39.63 21.74 9.56
CA VAL A 239 -38.91 23.04 9.39
C VAL A 239 -37.76 22.98 8.37
N LEU A 240 -37.29 21.81 7.97
CA LEU A 240 -36.12 21.67 7.08
C LEU A 240 -36.45 21.48 5.59
N LEU A 241 -37.72 21.35 5.26
CA LEU A 241 -38.22 21.22 3.87
C LEU A 241 -38.65 22.57 3.24
N GLU A 242 -38.77 23.61 4.05
CA GLU A 242 -39.24 24.93 3.60
C GLU A 242 -38.12 25.89 3.17
N THR A 243 -36.86 25.54 3.34
CA THR A 243 -35.73 26.46 3.09
C THR A 243 -35.01 26.22 1.76
N MET A 244 -35.46 25.33 0.89
CA MET A 244 -34.84 25.06 -0.42
C MET A 244 -35.82 25.13 -1.62
N THR A 245 -36.68 26.12 -1.65
CA THR A 245 -37.37 26.48 -2.90
C THR A 245 -37.03 27.92 -3.26
N PRO A 246 -36.43 28.18 -4.45
CA PRO A 246 -36.32 29.54 -4.93
C PRO A 246 -37.67 30.04 -5.35
N SER A 247 -38.08 31.16 -4.79
CA SER A 247 -39.24 31.95 -5.18
C SER A 247 -39.09 32.44 -6.64
N THR A 248 -39.98 32.03 -7.50
CA THR A 248 -40.34 32.79 -8.71
C THR A 248 -41.87 32.86 -8.80
N THR A 249 -42.38 34.01 -8.45
CA THR A 249 -43.70 34.50 -8.82
C THR A 249 -43.78 34.61 -10.35
N ASP A 250 -44.82 34.01 -10.97
CA ASP A 250 -45.81 34.74 -11.72
C ASP A 250 -46.85 33.82 -12.33
N GLY A 251 -48.04 34.25 -12.25
CA GLY A 251 -49.34 33.78 -12.42
C GLY A 251 -49.74 33.12 -13.75
N PHE A 252 -50.96 32.60 -13.63
CA PHE A 252 -52.02 32.34 -14.60
C PHE A 252 -52.42 30.88 -14.85
N HIS A 253 -53.67 30.66 -14.47
CA HIS A 253 -54.73 29.81 -15.04
C HIS A 253 -54.78 28.30 -14.77
N HIS A 254 -55.93 27.96 -14.16
CA HIS A 254 -56.61 26.70 -14.05
C HIS A 254 -56.56 25.82 -15.32
N GLU A 255 -56.22 24.54 -15.12
CA GLU A 255 -56.91 23.44 -15.79
C GLU A 255 -56.77 22.16 -14.92
N GLU A 256 -57.93 21.55 -14.61
CA GLU A 256 -58.07 20.27 -13.96
C GLU A 256 -57.53 19.15 -14.86
N GLY A 257 -56.60 18.32 -14.35
CA GLY A 257 -56.10 17.17 -15.11
C GLY A 257 -55.33 16.17 -14.25
N ARG A 258 -56.00 15.11 -13.82
CA ARG A 258 -55.54 13.76 -13.42
C ARG A 258 -54.14 13.58 -12.82
N PRO A 259 -53.99 12.85 -11.70
CA PRO A 259 -52.70 12.55 -11.09
C PRO A 259 -51.90 11.62 -12.00
N ALA A 260 -50.76 12.12 -12.49
CA ALA A 260 -49.79 11.32 -13.21
C ALA A 260 -49.16 10.29 -12.25
N ARG A 261 -49.32 9.01 -12.59
CA ARG A 261 -48.61 7.88 -11.97
C ARG A 261 -47.10 8.19 -11.97
N ARG A 262 -46.52 8.33 -10.79
CA ARG A 262 -45.07 8.23 -10.60
C ARG A 262 -44.65 6.86 -11.17
N ALA A 263 -43.94 6.88 -12.28
CA ALA A 263 -43.25 5.72 -12.78
C ALA A 263 -42.12 5.41 -11.77
N ASP A 264 -42.28 4.32 -11.03
CA ASP A 264 -41.19 3.69 -10.27
C ASP A 264 -40.11 3.33 -11.27
N ILE A 265 -39.08 4.17 -11.36
CA ILE A 265 -37.82 3.81 -12.03
C ILE A 265 -37.16 2.76 -11.14
N ARG A 266 -37.59 1.51 -11.30
CA ARG A 266 -36.86 0.37 -10.76
C ARG A 266 -35.52 0.32 -11.50
N VAL A 267 -34.45 0.86 -10.85
CA VAL A 267 -33.07 0.58 -11.26
C VAL A 267 -32.91 -0.95 -11.19
N PRO A 268 -32.65 -1.63 -12.31
CA PRO A 268 -32.52 -3.07 -12.29
C PRO A 268 -31.32 -3.42 -11.37
N PRO A 269 -31.41 -4.48 -10.55
CA PRO A 269 -30.33 -4.89 -9.69
C PRO A 269 -29.12 -5.18 -10.57
N GLN A 270 -28.03 -4.43 -10.37
CA GLN A 270 -26.76 -4.70 -11.03
C GLN A 270 -26.36 -6.13 -10.66
N LYS A 271 -26.44 -7.04 -11.62
CA LYS A 271 -25.87 -8.39 -11.49
C LYS A 271 -24.41 -8.20 -11.10
N LYS A 272 -24.01 -8.73 -9.93
CA LYS A 272 -22.61 -8.84 -9.53
C LYS A 272 -21.88 -9.64 -10.60
N GLN A 273 -21.32 -8.95 -11.58
CA GLN A 273 -20.47 -9.57 -12.60
C GLN A 273 -19.17 -9.99 -11.92
N SER A 274 -18.73 -11.22 -12.20
CA SER A 274 -17.45 -11.73 -11.74
C SER A 274 -16.33 -10.77 -12.17
N TYR A 275 -15.37 -10.49 -11.31
CA TYR A 275 -14.22 -9.62 -11.60
C TYR A 275 -13.50 -10.00 -12.91
N PHE A 276 -13.48 -11.28 -13.26
CA PHE A 276 -12.92 -11.77 -14.52
C PHE A 276 -13.72 -11.39 -15.77
N SER A 277 -15.03 -11.22 -15.65
CA SER A 277 -15.89 -10.84 -16.79
C SER A 277 -15.84 -9.35 -17.13
N GLN A 278 -15.31 -8.54 -16.22
CA GLN A 278 -15.17 -7.09 -16.39
C GLN A 278 -13.93 -6.68 -17.19
N ILE A 279 -12.94 -7.59 -17.38
CA ILE A 279 -11.69 -7.30 -18.07
C ILE A 279 -11.83 -7.61 -19.57
N SER A 280 -11.53 -6.61 -20.42
CA SER A 280 -11.58 -6.74 -21.88
C SER A 280 -10.60 -7.79 -22.41
N LYS A 281 -10.91 -8.40 -23.56
CA LYS A 281 -10.07 -9.46 -24.14
C LYS A 281 -8.61 -9.01 -24.40
N SER A 282 -8.43 -7.76 -24.83
CA SER A 282 -7.09 -7.17 -25.08
C SER A 282 -6.29 -7.03 -23.79
N THR A 283 -6.88 -6.38 -22.76
CA THR A 283 -6.25 -6.24 -21.43
C THR A 283 -5.94 -7.58 -20.80
N ARG A 284 -6.86 -8.55 -20.93
CA ARG A 284 -6.69 -9.90 -20.36
C ARG A 284 -5.50 -10.65 -20.97
N SER A 285 -5.25 -10.53 -22.28
CA SER A 285 -4.10 -11.19 -22.94
C SER A 285 -2.76 -10.67 -22.40
N ILE A 286 -2.65 -9.35 -22.21
CA ILE A 286 -1.45 -8.72 -21.63
C ILE A 286 -1.30 -9.10 -20.15
N MET A 287 -2.38 -8.99 -19.39
CA MET A 287 -2.37 -9.29 -17.96
C MET A 287 -2.08 -10.75 -17.66
N TYR A 288 -2.55 -11.70 -18.48
CA TYR A 288 -2.28 -13.12 -18.28
C TYR A 288 -0.78 -13.44 -18.33
N LYS A 289 -0.07 -12.88 -19.33
CA LYS A 289 1.39 -13.03 -19.45
C LYS A 289 2.10 -12.42 -18.22
N LEU A 290 1.64 -11.24 -17.80
CA LEU A 290 2.20 -10.56 -16.64
C LEU A 290 1.93 -11.35 -15.34
N TRP A 291 0.73 -11.91 -15.14
CA TRP A 291 0.39 -12.71 -13.97
C TRP A 291 1.23 -13.97 -13.83
N ILE A 292 1.54 -14.65 -14.93
CA ILE A 292 2.45 -15.81 -14.91
C ILE A 292 3.84 -15.40 -14.42
N LEU A 293 4.39 -14.32 -14.98
CA LEU A 293 5.69 -13.81 -14.57
C LEU A 293 5.69 -13.37 -13.11
N LEU A 294 4.65 -12.65 -12.68
CA LEU A 294 4.50 -12.21 -11.30
C LEU A 294 4.30 -13.39 -10.32
N ALA A 295 3.67 -14.47 -10.76
CA ALA A 295 3.55 -15.69 -9.94
C ALA A 295 4.92 -16.34 -9.73
N ILE A 296 5.77 -16.39 -10.76
CA ILE A 296 7.14 -16.94 -10.66
C ILE A 296 7.98 -16.07 -9.70
N ASP A 297 7.93 -14.75 -9.84
CA ASP A 297 8.62 -13.80 -8.96
C ASP A 297 8.14 -13.94 -7.51
N SER A 298 6.83 -13.99 -7.29
CA SER A 298 6.25 -14.09 -5.95
C SER A 298 6.51 -15.45 -5.28
N LEU A 299 6.57 -16.53 -6.06
CA LEU A 299 7.03 -17.83 -5.56
C LEU A 299 8.47 -17.74 -5.03
N ALA A 300 9.34 -17.09 -5.79
CA ALA A 300 10.72 -16.84 -5.38
C ALA A 300 10.82 -15.98 -4.11
N ASP A 301 9.98 -14.94 -3.99
CA ASP A 301 9.86 -14.14 -2.76
C ASP A 301 9.46 -14.99 -1.55
N GLY A 302 8.53 -15.92 -1.75
CA GLY A 302 8.08 -16.86 -0.72
C GLY A 302 9.14 -17.87 -0.31
N MET A 303 10.06 -18.25 -1.21
CA MET A 303 11.12 -19.21 -0.89
C MET A 303 12.16 -18.65 0.08
N THR A 304 12.43 -17.34 0.06
CA THR A 304 13.47 -16.71 0.88
C THR A 304 12.95 -15.49 1.65
N PRO A 305 11.88 -15.65 2.48
CA PRO A 305 11.45 -14.59 3.38
C PRO A 305 12.53 -14.31 4.44
N TYR A 306 12.49 -13.13 5.06
CA TYR A 306 13.50 -12.71 6.03
C TYR A 306 13.74 -13.74 7.14
N SER A 307 12.71 -14.38 7.66
CA SER A 307 12.85 -15.37 8.74
C SER A 307 13.61 -16.62 8.31
N LEU A 308 13.36 -17.17 7.10
CA LEU A 308 14.12 -18.31 6.56
C LEU A 308 15.53 -17.91 6.15
N MET A 309 15.71 -16.69 5.65
CA MET A 309 17.02 -16.17 5.31
C MET A 309 17.90 -15.99 6.56
N ASN A 310 17.34 -15.45 7.64
CA ASN A 310 18.02 -15.33 8.93
C ASN A 310 18.35 -16.72 9.53
N TYR A 311 17.42 -17.66 9.41
CA TYR A 311 17.64 -19.04 9.83
C TYR A 311 18.79 -19.69 9.05
N TYR A 312 18.85 -19.51 7.72
CA TYR A 312 19.97 -19.99 6.91
C TYR A 312 21.32 -19.39 7.32
N VAL A 313 21.37 -18.07 7.54
CA VAL A 313 22.61 -17.36 7.92
C VAL A 313 23.08 -17.83 9.28
N GLU A 314 22.16 -18.02 10.23
CA GLU A 314 22.47 -18.56 11.55
C GLU A 314 22.99 -19.99 11.48
N GLN A 315 22.29 -20.87 10.76
CA GLN A 315 22.67 -22.27 10.61
C GLN A 315 24.03 -22.46 9.94
N LYS A 316 24.35 -21.59 8.95
CA LYS A 316 25.60 -21.69 8.20
C LYS A 316 26.80 -21.08 8.92
N PHE A 317 26.62 -19.96 9.61
CA PHE A 317 27.72 -19.16 10.16
C PHE A 317 27.69 -19.03 11.68
N HIS A 318 26.66 -19.54 12.36
CA HIS A 318 26.48 -19.45 13.81
C HIS A 318 26.65 -18.02 14.37
N VAL A 319 26.12 -17.02 13.64
CA VAL A 319 26.22 -15.61 14.03
C VAL A 319 25.28 -15.27 15.19
N SER A 320 25.61 -14.24 15.94
CA SER A 320 24.77 -13.78 17.04
C SER A 320 23.40 -13.27 16.55
N LYS A 321 22.37 -13.38 17.38
CA LYS A 321 21.04 -12.86 17.06
C LYS A 321 21.05 -11.32 16.87
N ALA A 322 21.97 -10.62 17.54
CA ALA A 322 22.21 -9.19 17.30
C ALA A 322 22.68 -8.94 15.86
N THR A 323 23.64 -9.72 15.36
CA THR A 323 24.14 -9.61 13.98
C THR A 323 23.02 -9.88 12.96
N LEU A 324 22.12 -10.84 13.21
CA LEU A 324 20.94 -11.08 12.37
C LEU A 324 20.00 -9.87 12.38
N GLY A 325 19.82 -9.23 13.53
CA GLY A 325 19.08 -7.98 13.67
C GLY A 325 19.70 -6.85 12.83
N ASP A 326 21.02 -6.65 12.96
CA ASP A 326 21.77 -5.66 12.17
C ASP A 326 21.60 -5.88 10.66
N ILE A 327 21.72 -7.13 10.18
CA ILE A 327 21.58 -7.48 8.76
C ILE A 327 20.15 -7.20 8.28
N THR A 328 19.14 -7.62 9.06
CA THR A 328 17.73 -7.47 8.68
C THR A 328 17.33 -6.00 8.69
N SER A 329 17.71 -5.27 9.72
CA SER A 329 17.44 -3.84 9.85
C SER A 329 18.11 -3.04 8.73
N ALA A 330 19.39 -3.26 8.48
CA ALA A 330 20.12 -2.61 7.39
C ALA A 330 19.51 -2.94 6.01
N SER A 331 19.09 -4.19 5.79
CA SER A 331 18.43 -4.60 4.56
C SER A 331 17.09 -3.87 4.35
N GLN A 332 16.24 -3.79 5.38
CA GLN A 332 14.96 -3.08 5.30
C GLN A 332 15.16 -1.56 5.11
N PHE A 333 16.14 -0.98 5.79
CA PHE A 333 16.49 0.42 5.61
C PHE A 333 16.95 0.72 4.18
N LEU A 334 17.82 -0.11 3.61
CA LEU A 334 18.27 0.03 2.23
C LEU A 334 17.11 -0.12 1.23
N CYS A 335 16.19 -1.07 1.45
CA CYS A 335 14.96 -1.19 0.67
C CYS A 335 14.13 0.10 0.69
N ALA A 336 13.96 0.71 1.86
CA ALA A 336 13.20 1.95 2.00
C ALA A 336 13.87 3.12 1.26
N VAL A 337 15.17 3.28 1.43
CA VAL A 337 15.95 4.35 0.76
C VAL A 337 15.93 4.17 -0.75
N SER A 338 16.16 2.95 -1.24
CA SER A 338 16.23 2.68 -2.69
C SER A 338 14.89 2.90 -3.39
N ALA A 339 13.78 2.60 -2.73
CA ALA A 339 12.44 2.80 -3.28
C ALA A 339 12.17 4.28 -3.67
N ILE A 340 12.79 5.24 -2.97
CA ILE A 340 12.67 6.68 -3.27
C ILE A 340 13.23 7.00 -4.67
N PHE A 341 14.28 6.31 -5.08
CA PHE A 341 14.93 6.55 -6.38
C PHE A 341 14.22 5.88 -7.56
N ALA A 342 13.29 4.95 -7.31
CA ALA A 342 12.59 4.21 -8.36
C ALA A 342 11.78 5.11 -9.30
N GLY A 343 11.04 6.08 -8.76
CA GLY A 343 10.23 7.02 -9.55
C GLY A 343 11.05 7.91 -10.49
N PRO A 344 12.06 8.65 -9.99
CA PRO A 344 12.96 9.44 -10.84
C PRO A 344 13.69 8.62 -11.90
N LEU A 345 14.12 7.40 -11.56
CA LEU A 345 14.77 6.50 -12.52
C LEU A 345 13.81 6.06 -13.62
N ALA A 346 12.56 5.70 -13.27
CA ALA A 346 11.53 5.29 -14.21
C ALA A 346 11.15 6.40 -15.20
N LYS A 347 11.21 7.67 -14.78
CA LYS A 347 11.02 8.83 -15.68
C LYS A 347 12.15 8.97 -16.72
N ARG A 348 13.38 8.53 -16.38
CA ARG A 348 14.57 8.67 -17.27
C ARG A 348 14.71 7.52 -18.24
N ILE A 349 14.58 6.28 -17.79
CA ILE A 349 14.86 5.08 -18.60
C ILE A 349 13.60 4.26 -18.95
N GLY A 350 12.43 4.68 -18.46
CA GLY A 350 11.15 4.00 -18.67
C GLY A 350 10.83 2.94 -17.61
N LEU A 351 9.54 2.60 -17.50
CA LEU A 351 9.04 1.71 -16.43
C LEU A 351 9.66 0.31 -16.51
N ILE A 352 9.60 -0.34 -17.67
CA ILE A 352 10.10 -1.71 -17.85
C ILE A 352 11.62 -1.79 -17.65
N ASN A 353 12.37 -0.86 -18.24
CA ASN A 353 13.82 -0.85 -18.08
C ASN A 353 14.22 -0.63 -16.61
N THR A 354 13.52 0.23 -15.90
CA THR A 354 13.78 0.42 -14.46
C THR A 354 13.55 -0.87 -13.71
N MET A 355 12.41 -1.54 -13.92
CA MET A 355 12.12 -2.82 -13.26
C MET A 355 13.24 -3.83 -13.51
N VAL A 356 13.62 -4.04 -14.75
CA VAL A 356 14.60 -5.07 -15.12
C VAL A 356 16.01 -4.71 -14.68
N PHE A 357 16.50 -3.51 -14.98
CA PHE A 357 17.90 -3.14 -14.67
C PHE A 357 18.19 -2.98 -13.18
N THR A 358 17.19 -2.72 -12.37
CA THR A 358 17.38 -2.69 -10.90
C THR A 358 17.16 -4.07 -10.28
N HIS A 359 16.18 -4.85 -10.76
CA HIS A 359 15.82 -6.12 -10.16
C HIS A 359 16.76 -7.25 -10.57
N LEU A 360 17.20 -7.32 -11.84
CA LEU A 360 18.07 -8.37 -12.35
C LEU A 360 19.40 -8.53 -11.58
N PRO A 361 20.15 -7.46 -11.24
CA PRO A 361 21.33 -7.61 -10.39
C PRO A 361 21.01 -8.14 -8.98
N SER A 362 19.88 -7.73 -8.41
CA SER A 362 19.37 -8.26 -7.13
C SER A 362 19.03 -9.75 -7.23
N SER A 363 18.44 -10.17 -8.36
CA SER A 363 18.08 -11.56 -8.66
C SER A 363 19.33 -12.45 -8.77
N ILE A 364 20.35 -11.97 -9.49
CA ILE A 364 21.66 -12.63 -9.58
C ILE A 364 22.30 -12.74 -8.20
N ALA A 365 22.35 -11.64 -7.43
CA ALA A 365 22.87 -11.64 -6.07
C ALA A 365 22.18 -12.67 -5.17
N SER A 366 20.87 -12.87 -5.33
CA SER A 366 20.13 -13.89 -4.58
C SER A 366 20.64 -15.30 -4.82
N ALA A 367 20.99 -15.66 -6.07
CA ALA A 367 21.56 -16.97 -6.40
C ALA A 367 22.96 -17.17 -5.80
N PHE A 368 23.71 -16.07 -5.56
CA PHE A 368 25.08 -16.11 -5.04
C PHE A 368 25.17 -16.12 -3.50
N ILE A 369 24.08 -15.90 -2.76
CA ILE A 369 24.06 -15.92 -1.28
C ILE A 369 24.71 -17.18 -0.68
N PRO A 370 24.51 -18.40 -1.22
CA PRO A 370 25.10 -19.59 -0.61
C PRO A 370 26.57 -19.81 -0.91
N LEU A 371 27.19 -19.10 -1.85
CA LEU A 371 28.56 -19.34 -2.29
C LEU A 371 29.65 -18.95 -1.26
N PRO A 372 29.58 -17.79 -0.59
CA PRO A 372 30.65 -17.38 0.33
C PRO A 372 30.80 -18.35 1.51
N LYS A 373 32.05 -18.60 1.90
CA LYS A 373 32.40 -19.43 3.06
C LYS A 373 32.46 -18.64 4.36
N THR A 374 32.44 -17.31 4.29
CA THR A 374 32.53 -16.40 5.43
C THR A 374 31.34 -15.45 5.48
N VAL A 375 31.00 -14.96 6.67
CA VAL A 375 29.81 -14.13 6.90
C VAL A 375 29.91 -12.75 6.22
N GLY A 376 31.08 -12.12 6.18
CA GLY A 376 31.26 -10.76 5.65
C GLY A 376 30.78 -10.61 4.20
N PRO A 377 31.31 -11.37 3.23
CA PRO A 377 30.84 -11.33 1.85
C PRO A 377 29.35 -11.68 1.70
N THR A 378 28.82 -12.61 2.54
CA THR A 378 27.39 -12.95 2.53
C THR A 378 26.55 -11.73 2.95
N ILE A 379 26.96 -11.00 3.99
CA ILE A 379 26.31 -9.75 4.38
C ILE A 379 26.35 -8.73 3.23
N GLY A 380 27.51 -8.57 2.58
CA GLY A 380 27.64 -7.68 1.43
C GLY A 380 26.66 -8.01 0.31
N ILE A 381 26.50 -9.29 -0.04
CA ILE A 381 25.54 -9.75 -1.05
C ILE A 381 24.08 -9.49 -0.60
N LEU A 382 23.75 -9.75 0.67
CA LEU A 382 22.42 -9.51 1.21
C LEU A 382 22.04 -8.02 1.18
N LEU A 383 22.94 -7.14 1.56
CA LEU A 383 22.73 -5.69 1.54
C LEU A 383 22.66 -5.16 0.11
N PHE A 384 23.51 -5.63 -0.80
CA PHE A 384 23.45 -5.30 -2.22
C PHE A 384 22.11 -5.72 -2.83
N ARG A 385 21.68 -6.96 -2.57
CA ARG A 385 20.36 -7.43 -2.98
C ARG A 385 19.25 -6.51 -2.46
N ALA A 386 19.27 -6.21 -1.16
CA ALA A 386 18.26 -5.39 -0.52
C ALA A 386 18.18 -3.97 -1.10
N ALA A 387 19.33 -3.37 -1.42
CA ALA A 387 19.41 -2.03 -2.01
C ALA A 387 18.72 -1.92 -3.39
N LEU A 388 18.56 -3.01 -4.11
CA LEU A 388 17.99 -3.00 -5.47
C LEU A 388 16.62 -3.66 -5.56
N ASN A 389 16.28 -4.54 -4.61
CA ASN A 389 15.09 -5.39 -4.65
C ASN A 389 13.75 -4.63 -4.67
N SER A 390 13.69 -3.46 -4.05
CA SER A 390 12.42 -2.71 -3.90
C SER A 390 12.17 -1.69 -4.99
N MET A 391 13.14 -1.46 -5.88
CA MET A 391 13.04 -0.43 -6.92
C MET A 391 12.08 -0.77 -8.06
N ASP A 392 11.66 -2.02 -8.17
CA ASP A 392 10.71 -2.48 -9.20
C ASP A 392 9.24 -2.23 -8.82
N GLN A 393 8.92 -2.07 -7.53
CA GLN A 393 7.53 -2.06 -7.03
C GLN A 393 6.71 -0.88 -7.56
N ALA A 394 7.24 0.34 -7.50
CA ALA A 394 6.54 1.54 -7.96
C ALA A 394 6.39 1.56 -9.50
N PRO A 395 7.44 1.29 -10.30
CA PRO A 395 7.30 1.14 -11.76
C PRO A 395 6.33 0.04 -12.18
N ARG A 396 6.29 -1.09 -11.48
CA ARG A 396 5.36 -2.21 -11.72
C ARG A 396 3.90 -1.77 -11.54
N THR A 397 3.60 -1.11 -10.44
CA THR A 397 2.26 -0.59 -10.17
C THR A 397 1.84 0.44 -11.22
N ALA A 398 2.75 1.34 -11.60
CA ALA A 398 2.52 2.32 -12.65
C ALA A 398 2.30 1.66 -14.02
N PHE A 399 3.07 0.62 -14.36
CA PHE A 399 2.90 -0.14 -15.61
C PHE A 399 1.52 -0.81 -15.67
N ILE A 400 1.10 -1.51 -14.61
CA ILE A 400 -0.22 -2.14 -14.56
C ILE A 400 -1.32 -1.08 -14.72
N ALA A 401 -1.21 0.04 -14.02
CA ALA A 401 -2.18 1.13 -14.11
C ALA A 401 -2.24 1.77 -15.51
N ALA A 402 -1.15 1.75 -16.27
CA ALA A 402 -1.07 2.34 -17.59
C ALA A 402 -1.56 1.39 -18.71
N VAL A 403 -1.43 0.08 -18.52
CA VAL A 403 -1.84 -0.94 -19.51
C VAL A 403 -3.33 -1.29 -19.37
N VAL A 404 -3.89 -1.14 -18.16
CA VAL A 404 -5.28 -1.50 -17.85
C VAL A 404 -6.18 -0.28 -17.97
N LYS A 405 -7.37 -0.44 -18.58
CA LYS A 405 -8.38 0.62 -18.68
C LYS A 405 -8.80 1.10 -17.28
N PRO A 406 -9.13 2.39 -17.11
CA PRO A 406 -9.49 2.95 -15.80
C PRO A 406 -10.60 2.16 -15.08
N GLU A 407 -11.63 1.70 -15.82
CA GLU A 407 -12.78 0.98 -15.30
C GLU A 407 -12.42 -0.44 -14.82
N GLU A 408 -11.38 -1.05 -15.43
CA GLU A 408 -10.93 -2.42 -15.16
C GLU A 408 -9.80 -2.47 -14.12
N ARG A 409 -9.22 -1.31 -13.76
CA ARG A 409 -7.96 -1.20 -12.99
C ARG A 409 -8.06 -1.83 -11.61
N THR A 410 -9.14 -1.58 -10.89
CA THR A 410 -9.35 -2.15 -9.54
C THR A 410 -9.42 -3.67 -9.57
N GLY A 411 -10.15 -4.24 -10.54
CA GLY A 411 -10.25 -5.69 -10.72
C GLY A 411 -8.90 -6.32 -11.08
N ALA A 412 -8.16 -5.72 -12.02
CA ALA A 412 -6.85 -6.22 -12.44
C ALA A 412 -5.81 -6.18 -11.31
N MET A 413 -5.79 -5.11 -10.51
CA MET A 413 -4.91 -4.99 -9.33
C MET A 413 -5.27 -6.01 -8.25
N GLY A 414 -6.56 -6.23 -8.00
CA GLY A 414 -7.04 -7.23 -7.04
C GLY A 414 -6.61 -8.66 -7.45
N ILE A 415 -6.82 -9.05 -8.72
CA ILE A 415 -6.37 -10.35 -9.23
C ILE A 415 -4.85 -10.46 -9.15
N THR A 416 -4.11 -9.40 -9.51
CA THR A 416 -2.65 -9.39 -9.42
C THR A 416 -2.18 -9.64 -7.99
N SER A 417 -2.78 -8.99 -7.00
CA SER A 417 -2.46 -9.21 -5.59
C SER A 417 -2.75 -10.65 -5.16
N MET A 418 -3.91 -11.20 -5.51
CA MET A 418 -4.27 -12.59 -5.19
C MET A 418 -3.29 -13.60 -5.80
N VAL A 419 -2.97 -13.48 -7.09
CA VAL A 419 -2.02 -14.37 -7.79
C VAL A 419 -0.65 -14.32 -7.10
N ARG A 420 -0.15 -13.13 -6.78
CA ARG A 420 1.13 -12.96 -6.10
C ARG A 420 1.14 -13.59 -4.72
N THR A 421 0.13 -13.35 -3.91
CA THR A 421 0.10 -13.88 -2.54
C THR A 421 -0.07 -15.40 -2.51
N LEU A 422 -0.90 -15.96 -3.41
CA LEU A 422 -1.06 -17.41 -3.55
C LEU A 422 0.25 -18.07 -4.02
N ALA A 423 0.94 -17.50 -4.98
CA ALA A 423 2.23 -18.02 -5.44
C ALA A 423 3.30 -17.93 -4.32
N MET A 424 3.35 -16.80 -3.61
CA MET A 424 4.27 -16.59 -2.49
C MET A 424 4.05 -17.59 -1.36
N SER A 425 2.81 -17.98 -1.09
CA SER A 425 2.49 -18.90 0.03
C SER A 425 3.08 -20.30 -0.13
N VAL A 426 3.33 -20.74 -1.36
CA VAL A 426 3.91 -22.07 -1.65
C VAL A 426 5.42 -22.10 -1.36
N GLY A 427 6.10 -20.97 -1.50
CA GLY A 427 7.55 -20.85 -1.40
C GLY A 427 8.16 -21.45 -0.12
N PRO A 428 7.66 -21.10 1.08
CA PRO A 428 8.25 -21.59 2.33
C PRO A 428 8.23 -23.11 2.48
N SER A 429 7.17 -23.81 1.99
CA SER A 429 7.14 -25.27 1.99
C SER A 429 8.22 -25.87 1.13
N ILE A 430 8.48 -25.31 -0.06
CA ILE A 430 9.57 -25.77 -0.94
C ILE A 430 10.90 -25.61 -0.21
N THR A 431 11.15 -24.45 0.39
CA THR A 431 12.40 -24.18 1.11
C THR A 431 12.54 -25.07 2.35
N GLY A 432 11.47 -25.29 3.11
CA GLY A 432 11.49 -26.18 4.26
C GLY A 432 11.79 -27.64 3.88
N LEU A 433 11.26 -28.12 2.76
CA LEU A 433 11.58 -29.45 2.22
C LEU A 433 13.05 -29.55 1.77
N LEU A 434 13.58 -28.53 1.11
CA LEU A 434 14.97 -28.48 0.68
C LEU A 434 15.91 -28.41 1.88
N SER A 435 15.60 -27.60 2.88
CA SER A 435 16.38 -27.47 4.11
C SER A 435 16.42 -28.78 4.90
N GLY A 436 15.27 -29.45 5.05
CA GLY A 436 15.19 -30.75 5.74
C GLY A 436 16.01 -31.87 5.07
N ASN A 437 16.34 -31.73 3.80
CA ASN A 437 17.22 -32.62 3.05
C ASN A 437 18.67 -32.11 2.93
N HIS A 438 19.09 -31.17 3.76
CA HIS A 438 20.43 -30.52 3.70
C HIS A 438 20.75 -29.77 2.40
N MET A 439 19.71 -29.42 1.63
CA MET A 439 19.83 -28.73 0.33
C MET A 439 19.33 -27.28 0.39
N PHE A 440 19.44 -26.62 1.54
CA PHE A 440 18.96 -25.24 1.74
C PHE A 440 19.53 -24.27 0.70
N TRP A 441 20.78 -24.45 0.28
CA TRP A 441 21.41 -23.64 -0.74
C TRP A 441 20.67 -23.63 -2.08
N ILE A 442 19.97 -24.73 -2.42
CA ILE A 442 19.17 -24.83 -3.65
C ILE A 442 18.00 -23.83 -3.63
N ALA A 443 17.43 -23.54 -2.46
CA ALA A 443 16.35 -22.57 -2.35
C ALA A 443 16.78 -21.17 -2.82
N PHE A 444 18.01 -20.75 -2.50
CA PHE A 444 18.56 -19.47 -2.97
C PHE A 444 18.86 -19.47 -4.45
N LEU A 445 19.41 -20.56 -4.96
CA LEU A 445 19.67 -20.73 -6.41
C LEU A 445 18.36 -20.70 -7.20
N ALA A 446 17.35 -21.44 -6.74
CA ALA A 446 16.02 -21.45 -7.35
C ALA A 446 15.35 -20.07 -7.29
N THR A 447 15.42 -19.39 -6.14
CA THR A 447 14.94 -18.01 -5.99
C THR A 447 15.58 -17.08 -7.04
N GLY A 448 16.90 -17.08 -7.13
CA GLY A 448 17.61 -16.25 -8.11
C GLY A 448 17.24 -16.60 -9.55
N THR A 449 17.17 -17.89 -9.88
CA THR A 449 16.78 -18.36 -11.22
C THR A 449 15.36 -17.95 -11.59
N CYS A 450 14.38 -18.16 -10.70
CA CYS A 450 12.99 -17.75 -10.94
C CYS A 450 12.87 -16.24 -11.16
N ARG A 451 13.58 -15.44 -10.38
CA ARG A 451 13.60 -13.98 -10.54
C ARG A 451 14.28 -13.54 -11.83
N ILE A 452 15.37 -14.18 -12.24
CA ILE A 452 16.02 -13.92 -13.54
C ILE A 452 15.06 -14.24 -14.68
N ILE A 453 14.32 -15.37 -14.61
CA ILE A 453 13.29 -15.72 -15.59
C ILE A 453 12.19 -14.64 -15.64
N TYR A 454 11.76 -14.14 -14.49
CA TYR A 454 10.81 -13.03 -14.42
C TYR A 454 11.36 -11.77 -15.09
N ASP A 455 12.57 -11.34 -14.74
CA ASP A 455 13.20 -10.12 -15.25
C ASP A 455 13.39 -10.17 -16.78
N LEU A 456 13.96 -11.27 -17.28
CA LEU A 456 14.15 -11.47 -18.73
C LEU A 456 12.82 -11.63 -19.47
N GLY A 457 11.87 -12.36 -18.88
CA GLY A 457 10.53 -12.50 -19.44
C GLY A 457 9.79 -11.17 -19.52
N LEU A 458 9.91 -10.34 -18.48
CA LEU A 458 9.35 -9.00 -18.45
C LEU A 458 9.95 -8.12 -19.57
N TRP A 459 11.26 -8.17 -19.72
CA TRP A 459 11.96 -7.40 -20.74
C TRP A 459 11.55 -7.84 -22.16
N VAL A 460 11.61 -9.13 -22.45
CA VAL A 460 11.29 -9.68 -23.79
C VAL A 460 9.83 -9.43 -24.17
N LEU A 461 8.89 -9.60 -23.24
CA LEU A 461 7.46 -9.52 -23.54
C LEU A 461 6.92 -8.10 -23.54
N PHE A 462 7.53 -7.18 -22.79
CA PHE A 462 6.91 -5.87 -22.52
C PHE A 462 7.78 -4.65 -22.85
N VAL A 463 9.07 -4.79 -23.21
CA VAL A 463 9.93 -3.64 -23.52
C VAL A 463 9.40 -2.81 -24.68
N ASN A 464 8.75 -3.44 -25.66
CA ASN A 464 8.18 -2.78 -26.85
C ASN A 464 6.69 -2.41 -26.70
N VAL A 465 6.07 -2.70 -25.56
CA VAL A 465 4.68 -2.31 -25.33
C VAL A 465 4.63 -0.80 -25.11
N LYS A 466 4.09 -0.09 -26.10
CA LYS A 466 3.82 1.34 -25.99
C LYS A 466 2.78 1.52 -24.88
N VAL A 467 3.22 1.95 -23.72
CA VAL A 467 2.35 2.44 -22.66
C VAL A 467 1.78 3.74 -23.20
N GLY A 468 0.47 3.75 -23.51
CA GLY A 468 -0.18 4.93 -24.06
C GLY A 468 -0.02 6.10 -23.08
N ASN A 469 0.86 7.04 -23.41
CA ASN A 469 0.71 8.39 -22.94
C ASN A 469 -0.66 8.86 -23.47
N LYS A 470 -1.67 8.99 -22.60
CA LYS A 470 -2.70 9.98 -22.91
C LYS A 470 -1.93 11.27 -23.15
N PRO A 471 -2.14 11.96 -24.28
CA PRO A 471 -1.63 13.31 -24.39
C PRO A 471 -2.18 14.03 -23.13
N THR A 472 -1.31 14.54 -22.29
CA THR A 472 -1.61 15.71 -21.49
C THR A 472 -2.30 16.64 -22.46
N ALA A 473 -3.58 16.99 -22.20
CA ALA A 473 -4.26 18.03 -22.93
C ALA A 473 -3.24 19.16 -23.09
N ARG A 474 -2.93 19.52 -24.32
CA ARG A 474 -1.99 20.58 -24.62
C ARG A 474 -2.46 21.77 -23.81
N GLU A 475 -1.57 22.37 -23.06
CA GLU A 475 -1.81 23.72 -22.47
C GLU A 475 -2.25 24.72 -23.54
N ASP A 476 -1.96 24.44 -24.83
CA ASP A 476 -2.41 25.20 -26.00
C ASP A 476 -3.94 25.11 -26.25
N ASP A 477 -4.64 24.02 -25.81
CA ASP A 477 -6.11 23.89 -25.95
C ASP A 477 -6.87 24.59 -24.81
N LEU A 478 -6.22 24.90 -23.68
CA LEU A 478 -6.80 25.70 -22.61
C LEU A 478 -6.70 27.19 -22.88
N SER A 479 -5.67 27.66 -23.63
CA SER A 479 -5.53 29.07 -24.02
C SER A 479 -6.54 29.47 -25.10
N SER A 480 -6.93 28.54 -25.99
CA SER A 480 -7.93 28.82 -27.04
C SER A 480 -9.37 28.90 -26.52
N VAL A 481 -9.68 28.16 -25.43
CA VAL A 481 -11.02 28.21 -24.81
C VAL A 481 -11.22 29.46 -23.98
N ASP A 482 -10.16 29.97 -23.34
CA ASP A 482 -10.21 31.21 -22.58
C ASP A 482 -10.26 32.44 -23.51
N ASP A 483 -9.57 32.40 -24.67
CA ASP A 483 -9.60 33.50 -25.66
C ASP A 483 -10.94 33.59 -26.39
N GLU A 484 -11.63 32.49 -26.69
CA GLU A 484 -12.99 32.51 -27.25
C GLU A 484 -14.04 33.02 -26.23
N ALA A 485 -13.88 32.65 -24.94
CA ALA A 485 -14.75 33.13 -23.87
C ALA A 485 -14.57 34.63 -23.58
N TRP A 486 -13.34 35.15 -23.68
CA TRP A 486 -13.06 36.59 -23.53
C TRP A 486 -13.53 37.42 -24.72
N ASN A 487 -13.38 36.93 -25.94
CA ASN A 487 -13.85 37.61 -27.14
C ASN A 487 -15.37 37.64 -27.26
N GLY A 488 -16.08 36.63 -26.74
CA GLY A 488 -17.55 36.63 -26.63
C GLY A 488 -18.09 37.65 -25.62
N LEU A 489 -17.35 37.92 -24.54
CA LEU A 489 -17.71 38.89 -23.51
C LEU A 489 -17.44 40.36 -23.95
N LEU A 490 -16.53 40.58 -24.89
CA LEU A 490 -16.21 41.94 -25.42
C LEU A 490 -17.11 42.33 -26.61
N SER A 491 -17.79 41.38 -27.29
CA SER A 491 -18.69 41.66 -28.40
C SER A 491 -20.10 42.11 -27.99
N ASP A 492 -20.50 41.90 -26.75
CA ASP A 492 -21.83 42.27 -26.23
C ASP A 492 -21.84 43.66 -25.54
N SER A 493 -20.72 44.40 -25.51
CA SER A 493 -20.65 45.73 -24.88
C SER A 493 -20.68 46.94 -25.85
N ASP A 494 -20.72 46.69 -27.18
CA ASP A 494 -20.68 47.79 -28.18
C ASP A 494 -22.01 48.03 -28.92
N ASN A 495 -23.14 47.85 -28.23
CA ASN A 495 -24.43 48.26 -28.82
C ASN A 495 -25.27 49.05 -27.82
N ASP A 496 -24.79 50.26 -27.44
CA ASP A 496 -25.67 51.37 -27.02
C ASP A 496 -24.80 52.63 -26.80
N SER A 497 -24.72 53.53 -27.80
CA SER A 497 -24.87 54.96 -27.66
C SER A 497 -24.41 55.69 -28.93
N ASP A 498 -25.36 55.92 -29.84
CA ASP A 498 -25.36 57.10 -30.72
C ASP A 498 -25.54 58.35 -29.87
N PHE A 499 -24.60 59.29 -29.89
CA PHE A 499 -24.87 60.70 -29.89
C PHE A 499 -23.59 61.52 -30.17
N SER A 500 -23.58 62.14 -31.39
CA SER A 500 -22.99 63.41 -31.82
C SER A 500 -21.74 63.99 -31.11
N SER A 501 -20.70 64.33 -31.81
CA SER A 501 -20.36 65.61 -32.44
C SER A 501 -18.85 65.75 -32.71
N GLU A 502 -18.59 66.15 -33.95
CA GLU A 502 -17.61 67.16 -34.46
C GLU A 502 -16.26 67.34 -33.75
N GLY A 503 -15.21 67.17 -34.53
CA GLY A 503 -14.23 68.25 -34.51
C GLY A 503 -12.75 67.84 -34.46
N ARG A 504 -12.09 68.12 -35.59
CA ARG A 504 -10.73 68.56 -35.77
C ARG A 504 -9.56 67.54 -35.81
N LYS A 505 -9.16 67.31 -37.07
CA LYS A 505 -7.88 67.71 -37.73
C LYS A 505 -6.58 67.60 -36.91
N SER A 506 -5.69 66.87 -37.50
CA SER A 506 -4.38 67.33 -37.97
C SER A 506 -3.18 66.50 -37.49
N LYS A 507 -2.53 65.95 -38.49
CA LYS A 507 -1.10 66.06 -38.85
C LYS A 507 -0.10 65.23 -38.05
N ASP A 508 0.47 64.38 -38.81
CA ASP A 508 1.84 64.35 -39.33
C ASP A 508 2.93 63.64 -38.55
N LEU A 509 3.57 62.84 -39.34
CA LEU A 509 5.01 62.59 -39.58
C LEU A 509 5.69 61.51 -38.76
N GLU A 510 6.00 60.48 -39.49
CA GLU A 510 7.31 60.17 -40.11
C GLU A 510 8.42 59.65 -39.15
N ARG A 511 8.97 58.56 -39.67
CA ARG A 511 10.40 58.19 -39.69
C ARG A 511 10.93 57.40 -38.50
N THR A 512 11.53 56.42 -38.68
CA THR A 512 12.56 55.73 -39.46
C THR A 512 13.32 54.76 -38.53
N GLN A 513 13.44 53.58 -38.97
CA GLN A 513 14.72 52.87 -39.23
C GLN A 513 15.76 52.76 -38.11
N ASN A 514 16.14 51.54 -37.98
CA ASN A 514 17.50 50.95 -37.96
C ASN A 514 18.11 50.51 -36.63
N THR A 515 18.36 49.20 -36.68
CA THR A 515 19.69 48.57 -36.46
C THR A 515 20.39 48.81 -35.12
N VAL A 516 20.60 47.82 -34.34
CA VAL A 516 21.72 46.88 -34.35
C VAL A 516 21.31 45.63 -33.54
#